data_262c56b5edc34f94fddd479974b44708
#
_entry.id   262c56b5edc34f94fddd479974b44708
#
_cell.length_a   1.000
_cell.length_b   1.000
_cell.length_c   1.000
_cell.angle_alpha   90.00
_cell.angle_beta   90.00
_cell.angle_gamma   90.00
#
_symmetry.space_group_name_H-M   'P 1'
#
loop_
_entity.id
_entity.type
_entity.pdbx_description
1 polymer ?
#
loop_
_entity_poly.entity_id
_entity_poly.type
_entity_poly.pdbx_seq_one_letter_code
_entity_poly.pdbx_strand_id
1 'polypeptide(L)'
;MALALAITQMGCQAPPPTSRITVASAGRISSLDPAQASTLGATQLISALGDPLYRLKRDGSLEPRLAASAPVLSDGGRTVTVPLRTDVRFHDGTPFDAAAMAFSLRRFLEIGTLSYVVGDRIAAVEEADSHTLRLRLSRPSTSLQGLLTSINLTPISPTAYSNHQDRFLHDRFVGTGPYKLTRFSEHQQRLEPFAQYWGEAPRNNGLDLITLSNSTALYGALRSGEVDLLLSASIDEDQRHTLHERASAGELHESVGPAMEIGYITLLSNREPFQDPNLRRALAVSLNRSEISERVSYGLRRPLRALVPPSLAGGAMAPWPEHNPEQARELLQAAGYCNGSTLRFPLTFRSNVPADKLLALTWQAQVQRDLSDCLVLDLDGVESTTIYRQLGEGAFKAVMLDWRGSYPDPEAYLTPLLSCTSVEGNICMEGEAAISGSFWSAPGLQTALLKSDTLTGDARRTALDRVDHLSADGAAYIPVWLDSPRAWAQLTLNPPRFDGSGQLMLAELER
;
A
#
# COMPACT_ATOMS: atom_id res chain seq x y z
N MET A 1 8.83 -75.62 8.75
CA MET A 1 8.89 -74.37 9.61
C MET A 1 8.93 -73.19 8.67
N ALA A 2 7.82 -72.56 8.48
CA ALA A 2 7.69 -71.32 7.66
C ALA A 2 7.57 -70.13 8.63
N LEU A 3 8.54 -69.22 8.58
CA LEU A 3 8.59 -68.01 9.40
C LEU A 3 7.79 -66.92 8.68
N ALA A 4 6.65 -66.52 9.22
CA ALA A 4 5.84 -65.41 8.69
C ALA A 4 6.43 -64.08 9.22
N LEU A 5 6.93 -63.23 8.33
CA LEU A 5 7.39 -61.89 8.62
C LEU A 5 6.17 -60.96 8.66
N ALA A 6 5.78 -60.51 9.84
CA ALA A 6 4.75 -59.46 9.99
C ALA A 6 5.37 -58.10 9.74
N ILE A 7 5.05 -57.47 8.59
CA ILE A 7 5.39 -56.10 8.28
C ILE A 7 4.36 -55.21 8.96
N THR A 8 4.73 -54.58 10.09
CA THR A 8 3.95 -53.49 10.71
C THR A 8 4.08 -52.23 9.84
N GLN A 9 3.02 -51.89 9.11
CA GLN A 9 2.90 -50.59 8.48
C GLN A 9 2.71 -49.55 9.58
N MET A 10 3.79 -48.82 9.90
CA MET A 10 3.67 -47.55 10.60
C MET A 10 3.03 -46.53 9.64
N GLY A 11 1.70 -46.39 9.70
CA GLY A 11 1.00 -45.28 9.06
C GLY A 11 1.48 -43.98 9.70
N CYS A 12 2.06 -43.07 8.92
CA CYS A 12 2.20 -41.68 9.33
C CYS A 12 0.80 -41.14 9.59
N GLN A 13 0.34 -41.14 10.84
CA GLN A 13 -0.80 -40.34 11.25
C GLN A 13 -0.39 -38.88 11.11
N ALA A 14 -1.09 -38.14 10.25
CA ALA A 14 -1.00 -36.68 10.25
C ALA A 14 -1.25 -36.19 11.67
N PRO A 15 -0.47 -35.22 12.19
CA PRO A 15 -0.73 -34.65 13.49
C PRO A 15 -2.18 -34.13 13.53
N PRO A 16 -2.88 -34.23 14.66
CA PRO A 16 -4.24 -33.69 14.77
C PRO A 16 -4.21 -32.21 14.37
N PRO A 17 -5.24 -31.71 13.65
CA PRO A 17 -5.28 -30.33 13.21
C PRO A 17 -5.09 -29.45 14.44
N THR A 18 -4.03 -28.67 14.44
CA THR A 18 -3.80 -27.68 15.49
C THR A 18 -4.98 -26.70 15.42
N SER A 19 -5.56 -26.32 16.56
CA SER A 19 -6.63 -25.31 16.63
C SER A 19 -6.14 -23.90 16.22
N ARG A 20 -4.89 -23.80 15.83
CA ARG A 20 -4.23 -22.59 15.32
C ARG A 20 -4.38 -22.51 13.80
N ILE A 21 -4.44 -21.30 13.28
CA ILE A 21 -4.54 -21.05 11.83
C ILE A 21 -3.15 -20.69 11.30
N THR A 22 -2.74 -21.35 10.21
CA THR A 22 -1.47 -21.05 9.52
C THR A 22 -1.73 -20.12 8.35
N VAL A 23 -1.11 -18.94 8.39
CA VAL A 23 -1.20 -17.90 7.36
C VAL A 23 0.13 -17.79 6.63
N ALA A 24 0.13 -17.91 5.31
CA ALA A 24 1.35 -17.74 4.51
C ALA A 24 1.35 -16.44 3.72
N SER A 25 2.51 -15.82 3.61
CA SER A 25 2.77 -14.68 2.74
C SER A 25 4.18 -14.74 2.17
N ALA A 26 4.46 -13.92 1.14
CA ALA A 26 5.82 -13.70 0.66
C ALA A 26 6.44 -12.46 1.32
N GLY A 27 7.76 -12.42 1.27
CA GLY A 27 8.53 -11.30 1.79
C GLY A 27 8.89 -11.43 3.26
N ARG A 28 10.14 -11.14 3.57
CA ARG A 28 10.63 -11.16 4.95
C ARG A 28 10.04 -9.99 5.74
N ILE A 29 9.71 -10.23 6.98
CA ILE A 29 9.36 -9.17 7.93
C ILE A 29 10.66 -8.70 8.57
N SER A 30 11.18 -7.59 8.08
CA SER A 30 12.46 -7.02 8.54
C SER A 30 12.31 -6.21 9.83
N SER A 31 11.13 -5.69 10.12
CA SER A 31 10.86 -4.92 11.33
C SER A 31 9.39 -4.97 11.72
N LEU A 32 9.15 -5.08 13.03
CA LEU A 32 7.83 -4.93 13.67
C LEU A 32 7.68 -3.58 14.37
N ASP A 33 8.69 -2.73 14.30
CA ASP A 33 8.58 -1.38 14.85
C ASP A 33 7.64 -0.54 13.98
N PRO A 34 6.52 -0.01 14.50
CA PRO A 34 5.59 0.79 13.70
C PRO A 34 6.25 1.98 13.02
N ALA A 35 7.30 2.55 13.66
CA ALA A 35 8.05 3.67 13.10
C ALA A 35 8.90 3.28 11.87
N GLN A 36 9.11 1.97 11.60
CA GLN A 36 9.89 1.50 10.46
C GLN A 36 9.13 0.55 9.54
N ALA A 37 8.04 -0.06 9.99
CA ALA A 37 7.30 -1.05 9.22
C ALA A 37 6.69 -0.44 7.94
N SER A 38 7.11 -0.92 6.78
CA SER A 38 6.65 -0.43 5.47
C SER A 38 6.17 -1.56 4.55
N THR A 39 6.46 -2.83 4.86
CA THR A 39 6.03 -3.97 4.04
C THR A 39 4.60 -4.41 4.40
N LEU A 40 3.85 -4.92 3.41
CA LEU A 40 2.48 -5.43 3.63
C LEU A 40 2.43 -6.52 4.71
N GLY A 41 3.43 -7.41 4.78
CA GLY A 41 3.51 -8.45 5.81
C GLY A 41 3.70 -7.86 7.22
N ALA A 42 4.55 -6.84 7.37
CA ALA A 42 4.78 -6.18 8.66
C ALA A 42 3.53 -5.40 9.12
N THR A 43 2.91 -4.62 8.23
CA THR A 43 1.69 -3.87 8.56
C THR A 43 0.51 -4.80 8.88
N GLN A 44 0.37 -5.93 8.17
CA GLN A 44 -0.62 -6.96 8.48
C GLN A 44 -0.38 -7.59 9.85
N LEU A 45 0.88 -7.84 10.21
CA LEU A 45 1.21 -8.40 11.52
C LEU A 45 0.96 -7.37 12.64
N ILE A 46 1.37 -6.11 12.44
CA ILE A 46 1.09 -5.04 13.41
C ILE A 46 -0.42 -4.84 13.61
N SER A 47 -1.24 -4.99 12.56
CA SER A 47 -2.71 -4.87 12.68
C SER A 47 -3.35 -5.96 13.56
N ALA A 48 -2.67 -7.09 13.76
CA ALA A 48 -3.08 -8.14 14.69
C ALA A 48 -2.56 -7.90 16.13
N LEU A 49 -1.45 -7.16 16.25
CA LEU A 49 -0.75 -6.94 17.52
C LEU A 49 -1.10 -5.58 18.18
N GLY A 50 -1.72 -4.66 17.45
CA GLY A 50 -2.05 -3.33 17.95
C GLY A 50 -3.28 -2.74 17.28
N ASP A 51 -3.84 -1.71 17.89
CA ASP A 51 -4.96 -0.96 17.37
C ASP A 51 -4.55 0.48 17.05
N PRO A 52 -4.97 1.07 15.92
CA PRO A 52 -4.84 2.50 15.67
C PRO A 52 -5.90 3.29 16.48
N LEU A 53 -5.83 4.63 16.44
CA LEU A 53 -6.87 5.47 17.05
C LEU A 53 -8.23 5.28 16.38
N TYR A 54 -8.26 5.15 15.07
CA TYR A 54 -9.47 4.91 14.26
C TYR A 54 -9.22 3.79 13.27
N ARG A 55 -10.30 3.16 12.79
CA ARG A 55 -10.27 2.16 11.71
C ARG A 55 -11.17 2.61 10.57
N LEU A 56 -10.75 2.37 9.33
CA LEU A 56 -11.60 2.54 8.17
C LEU A 56 -12.49 1.31 7.99
N LYS A 57 -13.80 1.50 7.97
CA LYS A 57 -14.75 0.45 7.58
C LYS A 57 -14.84 0.31 6.06
N ARG A 58 -15.38 -0.81 5.59
CA ARG A 58 -15.53 -1.08 4.15
C ARG A 58 -16.45 -0.09 3.42
N ASP A 59 -17.36 0.55 4.13
CA ASP A 59 -18.23 1.61 3.61
C ASP A 59 -17.57 2.99 3.52
N GLY A 60 -16.28 3.07 3.88
CA GLY A 60 -15.48 4.29 3.88
C GLY A 60 -15.67 5.15 5.15
N SER A 61 -16.53 4.75 6.09
CA SER A 61 -16.71 5.47 7.35
C SER A 61 -15.59 5.15 8.34
N LEU A 62 -15.27 6.13 9.22
CA LEU A 62 -14.29 5.96 10.29
C LEU A 62 -14.97 5.42 11.56
N GLU A 63 -14.35 4.42 12.16
CA GLU A 63 -14.77 3.82 13.42
C GLU A 63 -13.73 4.12 14.51
N PRO A 64 -14.13 4.67 15.68
CA PRO A 64 -13.23 4.79 16.82
C PRO A 64 -12.72 3.41 17.28
N ARG A 65 -11.41 3.31 17.57
CA ARG A 65 -10.77 2.10 18.15
C ARG A 65 -10.18 2.44 19.51
N LEU A 66 -8.96 2.95 19.57
CA LEU A 66 -8.38 3.46 20.81
C LEU A 66 -8.92 4.84 21.18
N ALA A 67 -9.42 5.60 20.21
CA ALA A 67 -10.26 6.77 20.48
C ALA A 67 -11.63 6.31 21.02
N ALA A 68 -12.17 7.08 21.98
CA ALA A 68 -13.49 6.83 22.55
C ALA A 68 -14.63 7.40 21.68
N SER A 69 -14.33 8.43 20.86
CA SER A 69 -15.27 9.08 19.96
C SER A 69 -14.56 9.77 18.79
N ALA A 70 -15.32 10.40 17.89
CA ALA A 70 -14.75 11.23 16.84
C ALA A 70 -13.90 12.39 17.44
N PRO A 71 -12.85 12.84 16.72
CA PRO A 71 -12.03 13.95 17.20
C PRO A 71 -12.80 15.26 17.17
N VAL A 72 -12.48 16.17 18.09
CA VAL A 72 -13.06 17.52 18.16
C VAL A 72 -12.05 18.52 17.61
N LEU A 73 -12.45 19.29 16.60
CA LEU A 73 -11.63 20.34 16.00
C LEU A 73 -11.95 21.71 16.61
N SER A 74 -10.91 22.50 16.89
CA SER A 74 -10.99 23.88 17.35
C SER A 74 -9.90 24.74 16.70
N ASP A 75 -9.85 26.04 17.00
CA ASP A 75 -8.87 26.99 16.45
C ASP A 75 -8.82 26.97 14.92
N GLY A 76 -9.99 26.96 14.27
CA GLY A 76 -10.08 26.90 12.81
C GLY A 76 -9.50 25.61 12.22
N GLY A 77 -9.55 24.48 12.96
CA GLY A 77 -9.04 23.19 12.54
C GLY A 77 -7.56 22.95 12.83
N ARG A 78 -6.89 23.86 13.59
CA ARG A 78 -5.48 23.71 13.97
C ARG A 78 -5.27 22.98 15.28
N THR A 79 -6.32 22.76 16.06
CA THR A 79 -6.29 21.96 17.29
C THR A 79 -7.25 20.79 17.15
N VAL A 80 -6.74 19.58 17.35
CA VAL A 80 -7.50 18.35 17.28
C VAL A 80 -7.44 17.66 18.63
N THR A 81 -8.57 17.51 19.28
CA THR A 81 -8.70 16.84 20.57
C THR A 81 -9.30 15.45 20.36
N VAL A 82 -8.61 14.42 20.79
CA VAL A 82 -9.01 13.02 20.66
C VAL A 82 -9.26 12.44 22.04
N PRO A 83 -10.50 12.16 22.43
CA PRO A 83 -10.82 11.41 23.64
C PRO A 83 -10.35 9.95 23.48
N LEU A 84 -9.70 9.39 24.50
CA LEU A 84 -9.16 8.04 24.48
C LEU A 84 -9.97 7.10 25.37
N ARG A 85 -9.97 5.81 25.04
CA ARG A 85 -10.56 4.75 25.88
C ARG A 85 -9.80 4.63 27.20
N THR A 86 -10.51 4.20 28.24
CA THR A 86 -9.99 4.05 29.61
C THR A 86 -9.77 2.59 30.02
N ASP A 87 -10.23 1.63 29.22
CA ASP A 87 -10.28 0.19 29.49
C ASP A 87 -9.22 -0.62 28.73
N VAL A 88 -8.22 0.05 28.14
CA VAL A 88 -7.22 -0.58 27.28
C VAL A 88 -5.92 -0.86 28.05
N ARG A 89 -5.31 -2.02 27.79
CA ARG A 89 -3.98 -2.39 28.28
C ARG A 89 -3.07 -2.82 27.16
N PHE A 90 -1.80 -2.54 27.32
CA PHE A 90 -0.76 -3.14 26.49
C PHE A 90 -0.52 -4.61 26.83
N HIS A 91 0.16 -5.33 25.94
CA HIS A 91 0.48 -6.76 26.12
C HIS A 91 1.33 -7.07 27.36
N ASP A 92 2.06 -6.11 27.88
CA ASP A 92 2.82 -6.22 29.13
C ASP A 92 1.99 -5.90 30.39
N GLY A 93 0.70 -5.60 30.22
CA GLY A 93 -0.25 -5.30 31.29
C GLY A 93 -0.29 -3.83 31.72
N THR A 94 0.60 -2.97 31.19
CA THR A 94 0.56 -1.53 31.48
C THR A 94 -0.69 -0.88 30.86
N PRO A 95 -1.26 0.17 31.51
CA PRO A 95 -2.42 0.86 30.96
C PRO A 95 -2.06 1.67 29.72
N PHE A 96 -3.03 1.78 28.78
CA PHE A 96 -2.98 2.72 27.68
C PHE A 96 -3.65 4.04 28.12
N ASP A 97 -2.96 5.15 27.92
CA ASP A 97 -3.44 6.49 28.24
C ASP A 97 -2.89 7.54 27.25
N ALA A 98 -3.18 8.81 27.50
CA ALA A 98 -2.72 9.91 26.64
C ALA A 98 -1.18 10.03 26.65
N ALA A 99 -0.51 9.71 27.75
CA ALA A 99 0.96 9.75 27.83
C ALA A 99 1.58 8.67 26.94
N ALA A 100 1.03 7.44 26.94
CA ALA A 100 1.49 6.34 26.11
C ALA A 100 1.24 6.63 24.61
N MET A 101 0.10 7.22 24.26
CA MET A 101 -0.18 7.62 22.87
C MET A 101 0.74 8.74 22.43
N ALA A 102 0.92 9.77 23.26
CA ALA A 102 1.82 10.89 22.97
C ALA A 102 3.29 10.44 22.82
N PHE A 103 3.76 9.53 23.69
CA PHE A 103 5.07 8.88 23.56
C PHE A 103 5.26 8.23 22.19
N SER A 104 4.28 7.44 21.76
CA SER A 104 4.34 6.69 20.50
C SER A 104 4.35 7.62 19.29
N LEU A 105 3.50 8.66 19.28
CA LEU A 105 3.45 9.65 18.21
C LEU A 105 4.72 10.50 18.14
N ARG A 106 5.24 10.99 19.28
CA ARG A 106 6.49 11.77 19.31
C ARG A 106 7.66 10.93 18.78
N ARG A 107 7.76 9.67 19.21
CA ARG A 107 8.79 8.76 18.73
C ARG A 107 8.65 8.51 17.20
N PHE A 108 7.42 8.31 16.69
CA PHE A 108 7.19 8.18 15.26
C PHE A 108 7.63 9.44 14.50
N LEU A 109 7.31 10.62 14.98
CA LEU A 109 7.72 11.89 14.36
C LEU A 109 9.24 12.10 14.37
N GLU A 110 9.93 11.62 15.40
CA GLU A 110 11.37 11.78 15.56
C GLU A 110 12.19 10.81 14.72
N ILE A 111 11.87 9.51 14.75
CA ILE A 111 12.69 8.48 14.10
C ILE A 111 11.99 7.69 13.00
N GLY A 112 10.69 7.92 12.79
CA GLY A 112 9.90 7.13 11.83
C GLY A 112 10.37 7.32 10.39
N THR A 113 10.58 6.21 9.67
CA THR A 113 10.96 6.24 8.24
C THR A 113 9.90 6.87 7.34
N LEU A 114 8.63 6.85 7.79
CA LEU A 114 7.49 7.48 7.11
C LEU A 114 7.02 8.76 7.83
N SER A 115 7.85 9.34 8.72
CA SER A 115 7.48 10.53 9.48
C SER A 115 7.22 11.76 8.59
N TYR A 116 7.84 11.82 7.40
CA TYR A 116 7.58 12.87 6.41
C TYR A 116 6.12 12.94 5.96
N VAL A 117 5.38 11.80 6.00
CA VAL A 117 3.95 11.75 5.68
C VAL A 117 3.10 12.55 6.66
N VAL A 118 3.59 12.72 7.89
CA VAL A 118 2.84 13.32 9.02
C VAL A 118 3.50 14.61 9.51
N GLY A 119 4.84 14.67 9.40
CA GLY A 119 5.68 15.60 10.17
C GLY A 119 5.48 17.07 9.84
N ASP A 120 5.05 17.42 8.63
CA ASP A 120 4.76 18.81 8.28
C ASP A 120 3.40 19.31 8.82
N ARG A 121 2.55 18.41 9.30
CA ARG A 121 1.19 18.70 9.78
C ARG A 121 1.08 18.80 11.28
N ILE A 122 1.74 17.90 12.03
CA ILE A 122 1.67 17.86 13.49
C ILE A 122 2.80 18.68 14.07
N ALA A 123 2.48 19.90 14.52
CA ALA A 123 3.44 20.79 15.17
C ALA A 123 3.75 20.39 16.61
N ALA A 124 2.77 19.83 17.34
CA ALA A 124 2.95 19.36 18.71
C ALA A 124 1.95 18.26 19.07
N VAL A 125 2.38 17.36 19.95
CA VAL A 125 1.55 16.31 20.56
C VAL A 125 1.51 16.57 22.07
N GLU A 126 0.33 16.82 22.62
CA GLU A 126 0.11 17.21 24.01
C GLU A 126 -0.86 16.25 24.72
N GLU A 127 -0.63 16.04 25.99
CA GLU A 127 -1.56 15.37 26.90
C GLU A 127 -2.43 16.43 27.56
N ALA A 128 -3.72 16.52 27.19
CA ALA A 128 -4.63 17.50 27.81
C ALA A 128 -5.05 17.01 29.21
N ASP A 129 -5.22 15.71 29.35
CA ASP A 129 -5.40 14.98 30.62
C ASP A 129 -5.03 13.52 30.38
N SER A 130 -5.26 12.62 31.34
CA SER A 130 -4.88 11.20 31.27
C SER A 130 -5.53 10.43 30.11
N HIS A 131 -6.67 10.89 29.58
CA HIS A 131 -7.41 10.21 28.52
C HIS A 131 -7.84 11.15 27.37
N THR A 132 -7.14 12.28 27.24
CA THR A 132 -7.39 13.24 26.17
C THR A 132 -6.08 13.64 25.53
N LEU A 133 -5.89 13.19 24.30
CA LEU A 133 -4.77 13.59 23.43
C LEU A 133 -5.13 14.88 22.71
N ARG A 134 -4.20 15.83 22.62
CA ARG A 134 -4.33 17.04 21.82
C ARG A 134 -3.20 17.12 20.80
N LEU A 135 -3.58 17.27 19.53
CA LEU A 135 -2.65 17.51 18.44
C LEU A 135 -2.75 18.98 18.01
N ARG A 136 -1.60 19.66 17.99
CA ARG A 136 -1.48 20.99 17.39
C ARG A 136 -1.01 20.83 15.96
N LEU A 137 -1.75 21.39 15.01
CA LEU A 137 -1.44 21.32 13.60
C LEU A 137 -0.78 22.61 13.13
N SER A 138 0.23 22.49 12.26
CA SER A 138 0.86 23.62 11.56
C SER A 138 -0.13 24.34 10.64
N ARG A 139 -1.07 23.59 10.05
CA ARG A 139 -2.19 24.05 9.23
C ARG A 139 -3.42 23.16 9.43
N PRO A 140 -4.64 23.65 9.17
CA PRO A 140 -5.81 22.78 9.12
C PRO A 140 -5.60 21.63 8.14
N SER A 141 -6.02 20.41 8.48
CA SER A 141 -5.89 19.24 7.62
C SER A 141 -7.15 18.38 7.70
N THR A 142 -7.81 18.22 6.57
CA THR A 142 -8.98 17.34 6.44
C THR A 142 -8.59 15.86 6.30
N SER A 143 -7.37 15.58 5.84
CA SER A 143 -6.83 14.24 5.75
C SER A 143 -6.41 13.64 7.10
N LEU A 144 -6.32 14.45 8.17
CA LEU A 144 -5.84 14.01 9.47
C LEU A 144 -6.65 12.83 10.04
N GLN A 145 -7.97 12.80 9.87
CA GLN A 145 -8.78 11.67 10.37
C GLN A 145 -8.40 10.37 9.68
N GLY A 146 -8.20 10.40 8.36
CA GLY A 146 -7.67 9.27 7.60
C GLY A 146 -6.29 8.87 8.09
N LEU A 147 -5.41 9.84 8.31
CA LEU A 147 -4.06 9.61 8.82
C LEU A 147 -4.07 8.88 10.17
N LEU A 148 -4.98 9.22 11.08
CA LEU A 148 -5.12 8.56 12.39
C LEU A 148 -5.64 7.12 12.32
N THR A 149 -5.95 6.60 11.12
CA THR A 149 -6.18 5.16 10.86
C THR A 149 -4.91 4.41 10.49
N SER A 150 -3.79 5.12 10.26
CA SER A 150 -2.54 4.49 9.84
C SER A 150 -2.03 3.52 10.90
N ILE A 151 -1.71 2.30 10.46
CA ILE A 151 -1.15 1.27 11.33
C ILE A 151 0.24 1.65 11.88
N ASN A 152 0.95 2.53 11.19
CA ASN A 152 2.24 3.05 11.63
C ASN A 152 2.12 4.00 12.83
N LEU A 153 0.93 4.53 13.12
CA LEU A 153 0.64 5.35 14.30
C LEU A 153 0.07 4.52 15.46
N THR A 154 0.08 3.21 15.38
CA THR A 154 -0.33 2.30 16.46
C THR A 154 0.57 2.49 17.69
N PRO A 155 0.00 2.67 18.90
CA PRO A 155 0.80 2.90 20.10
C PRO A 155 1.56 1.65 20.53
N ILE A 156 2.71 1.91 21.12
CA ILE A 156 3.62 0.95 21.75
C ILE A 156 3.76 1.22 23.24
N SER A 157 4.01 0.19 24.05
CA SER A 157 4.18 0.34 25.50
C SER A 157 5.40 1.20 25.84
N PRO A 158 5.24 2.35 26.52
CA PRO A 158 6.38 3.14 26.97
C PRO A 158 7.34 2.34 27.86
N THR A 159 6.83 1.42 28.68
CA THR A 159 7.65 0.55 29.55
C THR A 159 8.59 -0.34 28.74
N ALA A 160 8.11 -0.89 27.62
CA ALA A 160 8.92 -1.76 26.76
C ALA A 160 9.91 -0.98 25.86
N TYR A 161 9.61 0.29 25.55
CA TYR A 161 10.35 1.08 24.55
C TYR A 161 11.10 2.29 25.11
N SER A 162 10.94 2.67 26.38
CA SER A 162 11.56 3.89 26.95
C SER A 162 13.09 3.93 26.84
N ASN A 163 13.76 2.78 26.93
CA ASN A 163 15.23 2.67 26.78
C ASN A 163 15.67 2.57 25.31
N HIS A 164 14.75 2.72 24.35
CA HIS A 164 14.96 2.52 22.91
C HIS A 164 14.23 3.57 22.10
N GLN A 165 14.12 4.80 22.61
CA GLN A 165 13.38 5.87 21.92
C GLN A 165 14.03 6.28 20.59
N ASP A 166 15.36 6.21 20.53
CA ASP A 166 16.25 6.62 19.45
C ASP A 166 16.55 5.50 18.42
N ARG A 167 15.99 4.30 18.58
CA ARG A 167 16.26 3.16 17.71
C ARG A 167 15.06 2.25 17.51
N PHE A 168 15.06 1.49 16.42
CA PHE A 168 14.02 0.52 16.10
C PHE A 168 14.20 -0.79 16.86
N LEU A 169 13.09 -1.41 17.27
CA LEU A 169 13.04 -2.77 17.80
C LEU A 169 12.42 -3.71 16.76
N HIS A 170 13.29 -4.37 15.98
CA HIS A 170 12.87 -5.11 14.79
C HIS A 170 12.08 -6.38 15.08
N ASP A 171 12.33 -7.05 16.20
CA ASP A 171 11.85 -8.39 16.56
C ASP A 171 10.82 -8.40 17.69
N ARG A 172 10.39 -7.21 18.14
CA ARG A 172 9.49 -7.03 19.27
C ARG A 172 8.35 -6.09 18.93
N PHE A 173 7.17 -6.44 19.42
CA PHE A 173 6.03 -5.53 19.44
C PHE A 173 5.23 -5.72 20.72
N VAL A 174 5.04 -4.66 21.49
CA VAL A 174 4.20 -4.62 22.69
C VAL A 174 3.13 -3.56 22.48
N GLY A 175 2.03 -3.96 21.89
CA GLY A 175 0.87 -3.13 21.52
C GLY A 175 -0.37 -3.47 22.35
N THR A 176 -1.53 -3.08 21.83
CA THR A 176 -2.85 -3.17 22.48
C THR A 176 -3.78 -4.20 21.83
N GLY A 177 -3.35 -4.86 20.77
CA GLY A 177 -4.19 -5.66 19.87
C GLY A 177 -4.64 -7.00 20.42
N PRO A 178 -5.49 -7.73 19.66
CA PRO A 178 -6.10 -9.00 20.09
C PRO A 178 -5.12 -10.15 20.27
N TYR A 179 -3.90 -10.04 19.73
CA TYR A 179 -2.88 -11.07 19.89
C TYR A 179 -1.58 -10.51 20.47
N LYS A 180 -0.87 -11.39 21.19
CA LYS A 180 0.52 -11.19 21.64
C LYS A 180 1.47 -11.95 20.71
N LEU A 181 2.62 -11.34 20.40
CA LEU A 181 3.73 -11.99 19.74
C LEU A 181 4.48 -12.85 20.76
N THR A 182 4.52 -14.17 20.59
CA THR A 182 5.23 -15.10 21.48
C THR A 182 6.48 -15.68 20.86
N ARG A 183 6.61 -15.64 19.52
CA ARG A 183 7.81 -16.02 18.80
C ARG A 183 7.98 -15.16 17.57
N PHE A 184 9.22 -14.73 17.32
CA PHE A 184 9.60 -14.01 16.11
C PHE A 184 10.85 -14.62 15.48
N SER A 185 10.79 -14.83 14.18
CA SER A 185 11.93 -14.96 13.29
C SER A 185 11.55 -14.32 11.96
N GLU A 186 12.50 -14.06 11.07
CA GLU A 186 12.22 -13.46 9.75
C GLU A 186 11.25 -14.30 8.90
N HIS A 187 11.13 -15.61 9.17
CA HIS A 187 10.30 -16.53 8.39
C HIS A 187 9.09 -17.08 9.12
N GLN A 188 9.03 -16.91 10.44
CA GLN A 188 7.91 -17.42 11.24
C GLN A 188 7.63 -16.54 12.44
N GLN A 189 6.36 -16.19 12.62
CA GLN A 189 5.88 -15.47 13.78
C GLN A 189 4.71 -16.25 14.38
N ARG A 190 4.70 -16.35 15.72
CA ARG A 190 3.62 -16.98 16.47
C ARG A 190 2.86 -15.96 17.28
N LEU A 191 1.54 -15.95 17.09
CA LEU A 191 0.63 -15.08 17.81
C LEU A 191 -0.31 -15.90 18.69
N GLU A 192 -0.50 -15.44 19.94
CA GLU A 192 -1.44 -16.02 20.89
C GLU A 192 -2.51 -15.01 21.29
N PRO A 193 -3.78 -15.42 21.48
CA PRO A 193 -4.82 -14.54 21.93
C PRO A 193 -4.44 -13.79 23.21
N PHE A 194 -4.71 -12.50 23.25
CA PHE A 194 -4.49 -11.68 24.42
C PHE A 194 -5.74 -11.72 25.33
N ALA A 195 -5.66 -12.43 26.45
CA ALA A 195 -6.82 -12.64 27.35
C ALA A 195 -7.40 -11.34 27.95
N GLN A 196 -6.59 -10.26 28.03
CA GLN A 196 -7.04 -8.96 28.54
C GLN A 196 -7.33 -7.95 27.41
N TYR A 197 -7.59 -8.44 26.19
CA TYR A 197 -7.96 -7.58 25.08
C TYR A 197 -9.27 -6.84 25.37
N TRP A 198 -9.28 -5.56 25.13
CA TRP A 198 -10.41 -4.67 25.40
C TRP A 198 -11.59 -4.83 24.41
N GLY A 199 -11.34 -5.38 23.22
CA GLY A 199 -12.34 -5.61 22.18
C GLY A 199 -12.86 -7.05 22.16
N GLU A 200 -13.46 -7.45 21.04
CA GLU A 200 -13.90 -8.84 20.86
C GLU A 200 -12.70 -9.79 20.82
N ALA A 201 -12.78 -10.86 21.59
CA ALA A 201 -11.74 -11.89 21.60
C ALA A 201 -11.58 -12.52 20.20
N PRO A 202 -10.36 -12.92 19.81
CA PRO A 202 -10.17 -13.68 18.58
C PRO A 202 -11.02 -14.96 18.54
N ARG A 203 -11.57 -15.28 17.37
CA ARG A 203 -12.39 -16.49 17.15
C ARG A 203 -11.57 -17.76 16.94
N ASN A 204 -10.24 -17.66 17.03
CA ASN A 204 -9.30 -18.76 16.89
C ASN A 204 -8.32 -18.83 18.06
N ASN A 205 -7.63 -19.97 18.18
CA ASN A 205 -6.70 -20.22 19.28
C ASN A 205 -5.25 -19.74 18.98
N GLY A 206 -5.11 -18.77 18.08
CA GLY A 206 -3.86 -18.17 17.70
C GLY A 206 -3.46 -18.45 16.26
N LEU A 207 -2.40 -17.78 15.82
CA LEU A 207 -1.94 -17.79 14.45
C LEU A 207 -0.46 -18.16 14.39
N ASP A 208 -0.12 -18.92 13.36
CA ASP A 208 1.26 -19.10 12.90
C ASP A 208 1.39 -18.44 11.53
N LEU A 209 2.13 -17.34 11.44
CA LEU A 209 2.43 -16.69 10.18
C LEU A 209 3.74 -17.25 9.67
N ILE A 210 3.76 -17.66 8.39
CA ILE A 210 4.95 -18.19 7.74
C ILE A 210 5.27 -17.41 6.48
N THR A 211 6.55 -17.17 6.25
CA THR A 211 7.05 -16.52 5.05
C THR A 211 7.67 -17.58 4.14
N LEU A 212 7.15 -17.72 2.93
CA LEU A 212 7.68 -18.59 1.90
C LEU A 212 8.39 -17.77 0.82
N SER A 213 9.45 -18.32 0.25
CA SER A 213 10.43 -17.57 -0.53
C SER A 213 9.97 -17.21 -1.95
N ASN A 214 8.96 -17.91 -2.48
CA ASN A 214 8.50 -17.71 -3.86
C ASN A 214 7.05 -18.15 -4.05
N SER A 215 6.48 -17.72 -5.18
CA SER A 215 5.10 -17.97 -5.57
C SER A 215 4.77 -19.47 -5.65
N THR A 216 5.65 -20.29 -6.19
CA THR A 216 5.45 -21.75 -6.31
C THR A 216 5.33 -22.42 -4.95
N ALA A 217 6.15 -22.02 -3.97
CA ALA A 217 6.08 -22.55 -2.61
C ALA A 217 4.77 -22.14 -1.92
N LEU A 218 4.35 -20.87 -2.08
CA LEU A 218 3.10 -20.36 -1.56
C LEU A 218 1.89 -21.13 -2.12
N TYR A 219 1.82 -21.25 -3.45
CA TYR A 219 0.76 -21.99 -4.13
C TYR A 219 0.75 -23.47 -3.71
N GLY A 220 1.93 -24.10 -3.65
CA GLY A 220 2.08 -25.49 -3.24
C GLY A 220 1.61 -25.76 -1.81
N ALA A 221 1.97 -24.88 -0.86
CA ALA A 221 1.60 -24.99 0.54
C ALA A 221 0.07 -24.86 0.76
N LEU A 222 -0.59 -23.93 0.05
CA LEU A 222 -2.04 -23.84 0.10
C LEU A 222 -2.70 -25.08 -0.53
N ARG A 223 -2.18 -25.55 -1.69
CA ARG A 223 -2.74 -26.71 -2.38
C ARG A 223 -2.62 -28.01 -1.58
N SER A 224 -1.52 -28.19 -0.84
CA SER A 224 -1.29 -29.37 -0.01
C SER A 224 -2.05 -29.34 1.33
N GLY A 225 -2.61 -28.20 1.72
CA GLY A 225 -3.21 -28.00 3.03
C GLY A 225 -2.19 -27.77 4.15
N GLU A 226 -0.92 -27.52 3.82
CA GLU A 226 0.11 -27.13 4.79
C GLU A 226 -0.19 -25.76 5.43
N VAL A 227 -0.81 -24.87 4.64
CA VAL A 227 -1.31 -23.58 5.12
C VAL A 227 -2.82 -23.49 4.93
N ASP A 228 -3.45 -22.78 5.86
CA ASP A 228 -4.91 -22.58 5.86
C ASP A 228 -5.32 -21.38 5.03
N LEU A 229 -4.45 -20.37 4.97
CA LEU A 229 -4.73 -19.10 4.30
C LEU A 229 -3.47 -18.54 3.65
N LEU A 230 -3.64 -17.96 2.46
CA LEU A 230 -2.60 -17.33 1.67
C LEU A 230 -2.97 -15.87 1.37
N LEU A 231 -2.04 -14.94 1.61
CA LEU A 231 -2.15 -13.54 1.19
C LEU A 231 -1.53 -13.34 -0.19
N SER A 232 -2.14 -12.49 -1.03
CA SER A 232 -1.80 -12.32 -2.46
C SER A 232 -0.47 -11.65 -2.75
N ALA A 233 0.21 -11.10 -1.76
CA ALA A 233 1.51 -10.47 -1.99
C ALA A 233 2.52 -11.46 -2.59
N SER A 234 3.07 -11.13 -3.76
CA SER A 234 4.11 -11.90 -4.47
C SER A 234 3.67 -13.27 -5.02
N ILE A 235 2.39 -13.47 -5.31
CA ILE A 235 1.91 -14.58 -6.13
C ILE A 235 2.05 -14.20 -7.61
N ASP A 236 2.61 -15.08 -8.42
CA ASP A 236 2.69 -14.91 -9.88
C ASP A 236 1.28 -14.86 -10.50
N GLU A 237 1.11 -14.09 -11.57
CA GLU A 237 -0.20 -13.83 -12.14
C GLU A 237 -0.93 -15.10 -12.62
N ASP A 238 -0.21 -16.08 -13.18
CA ASP A 238 -0.79 -17.37 -13.60
C ASP A 238 -1.31 -18.17 -12.40
N GLN A 239 -0.58 -18.17 -11.29
CA GLN A 239 -1.01 -18.84 -10.08
C GLN A 239 -2.14 -18.08 -9.38
N ARG A 240 -2.10 -16.75 -9.41
CA ARG A 240 -3.19 -15.88 -8.94
C ARG A 240 -4.48 -16.17 -9.71
N HIS A 241 -4.40 -16.28 -11.03
CA HIS A 241 -5.52 -16.66 -11.88
C HIS A 241 -6.03 -18.07 -11.56
N THR A 242 -5.13 -19.06 -11.45
CA THR A 242 -5.49 -20.43 -11.07
C THR A 242 -6.20 -20.51 -9.71
N LEU A 243 -5.74 -19.74 -8.70
CA LEU A 243 -6.39 -19.67 -7.39
C LEU A 243 -7.79 -19.03 -7.50
N HIS A 244 -7.94 -18.01 -8.34
CA HIS A 244 -9.22 -17.38 -8.62
C HIS A 244 -10.20 -18.38 -9.27
N GLU A 245 -9.76 -19.15 -10.26
CA GLU A 245 -10.58 -20.19 -10.91
C GLU A 245 -11.01 -21.29 -9.92
N ARG A 246 -10.09 -21.77 -9.09
CA ARG A 246 -10.38 -22.77 -8.05
C ARG A 246 -11.40 -22.24 -7.03
N ALA A 247 -11.27 -20.98 -6.63
CA ALA A 247 -12.25 -20.35 -5.75
C ALA A 247 -13.62 -20.22 -6.42
N SER A 248 -13.65 -19.85 -7.71
CA SER A 248 -14.88 -19.79 -8.52
C SER A 248 -15.54 -21.16 -8.68
N ALA A 249 -14.74 -22.24 -8.70
CA ALA A 249 -15.23 -23.63 -8.70
C ALA A 249 -15.69 -24.12 -7.31
N GLY A 250 -15.57 -23.29 -6.26
CA GLY A 250 -15.95 -23.64 -4.90
C GLY A 250 -14.96 -24.55 -4.16
N GLU A 251 -13.71 -24.62 -4.62
CA GLU A 251 -12.64 -25.42 -4.00
C GLU A 251 -11.90 -24.67 -2.89
N LEU A 252 -11.98 -23.34 -2.88
CA LEU A 252 -11.35 -22.43 -1.93
C LEU A 252 -12.29 -21.27 -1.63
N HIS A 253 -12.10 -20.60 -0.50
CA HIS A 253 -12.62 -19.25 -0.32
C HIS A 253 -11.66 -18.23 -0.93
N GLU A 254 -12.17 -17.32 -1.75
CA GLU A 254 -11.46 -16.11 -2.16
C GLU A 254 -12.12 -14.90 -1.52
N SER A 255 -11.30 -13.99 -1.00
CA SER A 255 -11.75 -12.67 -0.55
C SER A 255 -10.93 -11.58 -1.20
N VAL A 256 -11.62 -10.53 -1.62
CA VAL A 256 -11.03 -9.37 -2.28
C VAL A 256 -11.23 -8.15 -1.40
N GLY A 257 -10.14 -7.52 -1.04
CA GLY A 257 -10.14 -6.27 -0.28
C GLY A 257 -10.41 -5.04 -1.15
N PRO A 258 -10.46 -3.85 -0.55
CA PRO A 258 -10.63 -2.61 -1.29
C PRO A 258 -9.45 -2.38 -2.23
N ALA A 259 -9.75 -1.89 -3.43
CA ALA A 259 -8.74 -1.58 -4.43
C ALA A 259 -8.06 -0.26 -4.06
N MET A 260 -6.82 -0.35 -3.58
CA MET A 260 -6.07 0.77 -3.00
C MET A 260 -4.64 0.89 -3.57
N GLU A 261 -4.20 -0.05 -4.40
CA GLU A 261 -2.86 0.00 -4.99
C GLU A 261 -2.95 0.41 -6.46
N ILE A 262 -2.27 1.50 -6.80
CA ILE A 262 -2.18 1.99 -8.18
C ILE A 262 -0.84 1.58 -8.78
N GLY A 263 -0.87 1.02 -10.00
CA GLY A 263 0.32 0.83 -10.83
C GLY A 263 0.42 1.97 -11.85
N TYR A 264 1.60 2.53 -12.01
CA TYR A 264 1.84 3.66 -12.90
C TYR A 264 3.26 3.65 -13.48
N ILE A 265 3.46 4.48 -14.49
CA ILE A 265 4.77 4.74 -15.09
C ILE A 265 5.14 6.20 -14.78
N THR A 266 6.32 6.43 -14.22
CA THR A 266 6.91 7.75 -14.01
C THR A 266 7.78 8.12 -15.21
N LEU A 267 7.65 9.35 -15.70
CA LEU A 267 8.46 9.93 -16.78
C LEU A 267 9.35 11.06 -16.24
N LEU A 268 10.64 11.00 -16.51
CA LEU A 268 11.63 11.99 -16.07
C LEU A 268 11.46 13.30 -16.85
N SER A 269 10.77 14.29 -16.27
CA SER A 269 10.33 15.51 -16.96
C SER A 269 11.36 16.65 -16.98
N ASN A 270 12.49 16.53 -16.28
CA ASN A 270 13.53 17.57 -16.21
C ASN A 270 14.64 17.37 -17.24
N ARG A 271 14.62 16.34 -18.07
CA ARG A 271 15.62 16.01 -19.10
C ARG A 271 14.97 15.50 -20.38
N GLU A 272 15.70 15.66 -21.49
CA GLU A 272 15.30 15.08 -22.77
C GLU A 272 15.15 13.54 -22.70
N PRO A 273 14.15 12.97 -23.40
CA PRO A 273 13.22 13.67 -24.31
C PRO A 273 11.93 14.17 -23.62
N PHE A 274 11.71 13.85 -22.33
CA PHE A 274 10.44 14.06 -21.65
C PHE A 274 10.27 15.45 -21.01
N GLN A 275 11.12 16.40 -21.31
CA GLN A 275 10.81 17.82 -21.10
C GLN A 275 9.63 18.26 -21.98
N ASP A 276 9.49 17.71 -23.20
CA ASP A 276 8.36 17.98 -24.08
C ASP A 276 7.08 17.29 -23.55
N PRO A 277 6.04 18.06 -23.17
CA PRO A 277 4.77 17.49 -22.72
C PRO A 277 4.02 16.71 -23.80
N ASN A 278 4.25 17.00 -25.11
CA ASN A 278 3.61 16.25 -26.19
C ASN A 278 4.13 14.81 -26.23
N LEU A 279 5.42 14.59 -25.96
CA LEU A 279 5.98 13.23 -25.87
C LEU A 279 5.40 12.46 -24.70
N ARG A 280 5.26 13.09 -23.53
CA ARG A 280 4.64 12.44 -22.37
C ARG A 280 3.18 12.08 -22.65
N ARG A 281 2.42 13.00 -23.27
CA ARG A 281 1.01 12.75 -23.68
C ARG A 281 0.93 11.65 -24.74
N ALA A 282 1.83 11.61 -25.72
CA ALA A 282 1.90 10.55 -26.72
C ALA A 282 2.03 9.17 -26.08
N LEU A 283 2.90 9.06 -25.06
CA LEU A 283 3.06 7.81 -24.29
C LEU A 283 1.78 7.46 -23.52
N ALA A 284 1.12 8.44 -22.90
CA ALA A 284 -0.10 8.21 -22.14
C ALA A 284 -1.27 7.68 -23.00
N VAL A 285 -1.41 8.16 -24.25
CA VAL A 285 -2.44 7.70 -25.18
C VAL A 285 -2.05 6.45 -25.97
N SER A 286 -0.75 6.09 -26.02
CA SER A 286 -0.30 4.86 -26.68
C SER A 286 -0.56 3.59 -25.86
N LEU A 287 -0.90 3.73 -24.58
CA LEU A 287 -1.04 2.62 -23.63
C LEU A 287 -2.48 2.07 -23.63
N ASN A 288 -2.68 0.85 -24.11
CA ASN A 288 -3.96 0.14 -24.02
C ASN A 288 -4.10 -0.59 -22.69
N ARG A 289 -4.69 0.09 -21.71
CA ARG A 289 -4.85 -0.41 -20.34
C ARG A 289 -5.74 -1.65 -20.25
N SER A 290 -6.76 -1.74 -21.10
CA SER A 290 -7.66 -2.90 -21.12
C SER A 290 -6.93 -4.15 -21.60
N GLU A 291 -6.17 -4.05 -22.70
CA GLU A 291 -5.34 -5.16 -23.18
C GLU A 291 -4.26 -5.55 -22.16
N ILE A 292 -3.68 -4.57 -21.46
CA ILE A 292 -2.72 -4.84 -20.37
C ILE A 292 -3.39 -5.60 -19.23
N SER A 293 -4.57 -5.16 -18.77
CA SER A 293 -5.34 -5.85 -17.73
C SER A 293 -5.55 -7.33 -18.06
N GLU A 294 -6.01 -7.61 -19.28
CA GLU A 294 -6.28 -8.98 -19.75
C GLU A 294 -4.99 -9.82 -19.87
N ARG A 295 -3.95 -9.27 -20.50
CA ARG A 295 -2.71 -10.03 -20.79
C ARG A 295 -1.81 -10.21 -19.58
N VAL A 296 -1.79 -9.23 -18.67
CA VAL A 296 -0.92 -9.26 -17.48
C VAL A 296 -1.58 -10.00 -16.33
N SER A 297 -2.89 -9.81 -16.13
CA SER A 297 -3.55 -10.25 -14.89
C SER A 297 -4.90 -10.95 -15.12
N TYR A 298 -5.19 -11.37 -16.37
CA TYR A 298 -6.46 -12.03 -16.69
C TYR A 298 -7.69 -11.19 -16.25
N GLY A 299 -7.59 -9.85 -16.33
CA GLY A 299 -8.63 -8.93 -15.88
C GLY A 299 -8.69 -8.70 -14.35
N LEU A 300 -7.85 -9.34 -13.55
CA LEU A 300 -7.87 -9.21 -12.09
C LEU A 300 -7.39 -7.84 -11.59
N ARG A 301 -6.52 -7.15 -12.33
CA ARG A 301 -6.17 -5.75 -12.15
C ARG A 301 -7.01 -4.89 -13.07
N ARG A 302 -7.72 -3.91 -12.53
CA ARG A 302 -8.64 -3.09 -13.31
C ARG A 302 -7.90 -1.92 -13.97
N PRO A 303 -8.21 -1.56 -15.24
CA PRO A 303 -7.66 -0.36 -15.87
C PRO A 303 -7.90 0.89 -15.02
N LEU A 304 -6.88 1.75 -14.90
CA LEU A 304 -6.95 2.99 -14.13
C LEU A 304 -6.51 4.18 -14.97
N ARG A 305 -7.26 5.28 -14.87
CA ARG A 305 -6.99 6.56 -15.56
C ARG A 305 -6.97 7.74 -14.60
N ALA A 306 -6.53 7.51 -13.37
CA ALA A 306 -6.37 8.53 -12.31
C ALA A 306 -5.21 8.14 -11.40
N LEU A 307 -4.64 9.09 -10.67
CA LEU A 307 -3.63 8.82 -9.64
C LEU A 307 -4.27 8.47 -8.28
N VAL A 308 -5.57 8.67 -8.13
CA VAL A 308 -6.31 8.37 -6.90
C VAL A 308 -7.26 7.20 -7.17
N PRO A 309 -7.33 6.19 -6.27
CA PRO A 309 -8.35 5.15 -6.35
C PRO A 309 -9.77 5.74 -6.36
N PRO A 310 -10.67 5.29 -7.25
CA PRO A 310 -12.04 5.83 -7.34
C PRO A 310 -12.84 5.78 -6.05
N SER A 311 -12.56 4.79 -5.18
CA SER A 311 -13.19 4.65 -3.86
C SER A 311 -12.88 5.82 -2.91
N LEU A 312 -11.75 6.49 -3.08
CA LEU A 312 -11.32 7.63 -2.28
C LEU A 312 -11.69 8.97 -2.92
N ALA A 313 -11.78 9.01 -4.25
CA ALA A 313 -12.06 10.22 -5.00
C ALA A 313 -13.54 10.69 -4.93
N GLY A 314 -14.43 9.85 -4.39
CA GLY A 314 -15.87 10.15 -4.34
C GLY A 314 -16.57 10.02 -5.70
N GLY A 315 -15.96 9.32 -6.66
CA GLY A 315 -16.49 9.06 -7.99
C GLY A 315 -15.42 8.64 -8.99
N ALA A 316 -15.82 8.35 -10.21
CA ALA A 316 -14.91 7.95 -11.28
C ALA A 316 -14.20 9.19 -11.85
N MET A 317 -13.08 9.57 -11.25
CA MET A 317 -12.12 10.48 -11.89
C MET A 317 -11.33 9.67 -12.92
N ALA A 318 -11.26 10.15 -14.14
CA ALA A 318 -10.56 9.48 -15.24
C ALA A 318 -9.98 10.51 -16.23
N PRO A 319 -9.17 11.48 -15.75
CA PRO A 319 -8.68 12.56 -16.60
C PRO A 319 -7.63 12.09 -17.61
N TRP A 320 -6.95 10.95 -17.39
CA TRP A 320 -6.02 10.42 -18.37
C TRP A 320 -6.78 9.85 -19.59
N PRO A 321 -6.24 10.08 -20.80
CA PRO A 321 -6.90 9.66 -22.04
C PRO A 321 -7.01 8.14 -22.15
N GLU A 322 -7.97 7.68 -22.97
CA GLU A 322 -8.03 6.31 -23.47
C GLU A 322 -6.95 6.05 -24.51
N HIS A 323 -6.75 4.78 -24.82
CA HIS A 323 -5.86 4.36 -25.89
C HIS A 323 -6.31 4.93 -27.26
N ASN A 324 -5.40 5.68 -27.90
CA ASN A 324 -5.63 6.24 -29.22
C ASN A 324 -4.28 6.33 -29.97
N PRO A 325 -3.91 5.32 -30.78
CA PRO A 325 -2.63 5.30 -31.47
C PRO A 325 -2.51 6.37 -32.56
N GLU A 326 -3.64 6.82 -33.14
CA GLU A 326 -3.63 7.90 -34.13
C GLU A 326 -3.23 9.22 -33.47
N GLN A 327 -3.85 9.56 -32.34
CA GLN A 327 -3.48 10.73 -31.53
C GLN A 327 -2.02 10.64 -31.02
N ALA A 328 -1.59 9.44 -30.62
CA ALA A 328 -0.17 9.24 -30.22
C ALA A 328 0.76 9.57 -31.36
N ARG A 329 0.45 9.14 -32.59
CA ARG A 329 1.22 9.42 -33.80
C ARG A 329 1.26 10.92 -34.10
N GLU A 330 0.13 11.61 -34.04
CA GLU A 330 0.06 13.06 -34.24
C GLU A 330 0.97 13.83 -33.25
N LEU A 331 0.93 13.47 -31.97
CA LEU A 331 1.76 14.07 -30.94
C LEU A 331 3.26 13.78 -31.15
N LEU A 332 3.60 12.56 -31.56
CA LEU A 332 4.99 12.19 -31.92
C LEU A 332 5.48 12.94 -33.13
N GLN A 333 4.65 13.12 -34.18
CA GLN A 333 4.96 13.92 -35.35
C GLN A 333 5.17 15.39 -35.04
N ALA A 334 4.34 15.97 -34.17
CA ALA A 334 4.48 17.34 -33.69
C ALA A 334 5.79 17.56 -32.93
N ALA A 335 6.32 16.50 -32.29
CA ALA A 335 7.62 16.49 -31.61
C ALA A 335 8.82 16.09 -32.52
N GLY A 336 8.59 15.91 -33.85
CA GLY A 336 9.64 15.65 -34.84
C GLY A 336 9.97 14.17 -35.08
N TYR A 337 9.13 13.25 -34.63
CA TYR A 337 9.29 11.79 -34.87
C TYR A 337 8.33 11.27 -35.93
N CYS A 338 8.40 9.97 -36.28
CA CYS A 338 7.60 9.25 -37.32
C CYS A 338 8.01 9.54 -38.78
N ASN A 339 8.74 10.59 -39.05
CA ASN A 339 9.13 10.99 -40.41
C ASN A 339 10.63 10.68 -40.71
N GLY A 340 11.02 9.42 -40.47
CA GLY A 340 12.42 8.99 -40.58
C GLY A 340 13.25 9.14 -39.29
N SER A 341 12.64 9.67 -38.22
CA SER A 341 13.18 9.72 -36.86
C SER A 341 12.29 8.93 -35.91
N THR A 342 12.88 8.10 -35.07
CA THR A 342 12.16 7.26 -34.11
C THR A 342 12.57 7.62 -32.69
N LEU A 343 11.61 7.91 -31.82
CA LEU A 343 11.85 8.08 -30.41
C LEU A 343 12.23 6.73 -29.77
N ARG A 344 13.41 6.68 -29.15
CA ARG A 344 13.90 5.48 -28.47
C ARG A 344 14.35 5.83 -27.06
N PHE A 345 13.92 5.07 -26.06
CA PHE A 345 14.33 5.25 -24.67
C PHE A 345 14.23 3.95 -23.87
N PRO A 346 15.00 3.81 -22.77
CA PRO A 346 14.86 2.71 -21.84
C PRO A 346 13.55 2.85 -21.07
N LEU A 347 12.75 1.77 -21.07
CA LEU A 347 11.62 1.57 -20.18
C LEU A 347 12.06 0.64 -19.06
N THR A 348 12.34 1.22 -17.90
CA THR A 348 12.81 0.46 -16.72
C THR A 348 11.64 -0.17 -16.00
N PHE A 349 11.79 -1.44 -15.60
CA PHE A 349 10.82 -2.17 -14.79
C PHE A 349 11.53 -2.91 -13.64
N ARG A 350 10.81 -3.17 -12.55
CA ARG A 350 11.34 -3.92 -11.41
C ARG A 350 11.48 -5.40 -11.77
N SER A 351 12.72 -5.87 -11.90
CA SER A 351 13.03 -7.24 -12.37
C SER A 351 12.53 -8.34 -11.42
N ASN A 352 12.33 -8.01 -10.15
CA ASN A 352 11.79 -8.89 -9.11
C ASN A 352 10.26 -8.76 -8.92
N VAL A 353 9.55 -8.02 -9.80
CA VAL A 353 8.09 -7.89 -9.84
C VAL A 353 7.57 -8.43 -11.18
N PRO A 354 7.04 -9.66 -11.22
CA PRO A 354 6.65 -10.32 -12.48
C PRO A 354 5.64 -9.51 -13.32
N ALA A 355 4.69 -8.86 -12.67
CA ALA A 355 3.69 -8.05 -13.36
C ALA A 355 4.29 -6.85 -14.11
N ASP A 356 5.35 -6.23 -13.60
CA ASP A 356 6.03 -5.12 -14.29
C ASP A 356 6.67 -5.58 -15.60
N LYS A 357 7.32 -6.76 -15.58
CA LYS A 357 7.90 -7.33 -16.81
C LYS A 357 6.82 -7.64 -17.85
N LEU A 358 5.69 -8.21 -17.43
CA LEU A 358 4.57 -8.51 -18.34
C LEU A 358 3.95 -7.23 -18.91
N LEU A 359 3.80 -6.19 -18.08
CA LEU A 359 3.38 -4.85 -18.52
C LEU A 359 4.34 -4.30 -19.57
N ALA A 360 5.65 -4.31 -19.30
CA ALA A 360 6.67 -3.80 -20.20
C ALA A 360 6.63 -4.49 -21.57
N LEU A 361 6.58 -5.83 -21.59
CA LEU A 361 6.46 -6.64 -22.79
C LEU A 361 5.16 -6.37 -23.55
N THR A 362 4.04 -6.24 -22.84
CA THR A 362 2.73 -5.99 -23.46
C THR A 362 2.69 -4.60 -24.12
N TRP A 363 3.19 -3.56 -23.41
CA TRP A 363 3.24 -2.22 -23.99
C TRP A 363 4.24 -2.12 -25.15
N GLN A 364 5.40 -2.78 -25.04
CA GLN A 364 6.33 -2.89 -26.17
C GLN A 364 5.66 -3.52 -27.42
N ALA A 365 4.86 -4.60 -27.23
CA ALA A 365 4.13 -5.23 -28.34
C ALA A 365 3.05 -4.31 -28.94
N GLN A 366 2.35 -3.53 -28.09
CA GLN A 366 1.37 -2.53 -28.57
C GLN A 366 2.06 -1.45 -29.42
N VAL A 367 3.17 -0.89 -28.92
CA VAL A 367 3.97 0.12 -29.65
C VAL A 367 4.51 -0.45 -30.95
N GLN A 368 5.02 -1.68 -30.95
CA GLN A 368 5.52 -2.33 -32.16
C GLN A 368 4.41 -2.54 -33.20
N ARG A 369 3.20 -2.84 -32.78
CA ARG A 369 2.03 -3.01 -33.67
C ARG A 369 1.55 -1.68 -34.25
N ASP A 370 1.45 -0.63 -33.41
CA ASP A 370 0.70 0.57 -33.74
C ASP A 370 1.60 1.77 -34.13
N LEU A 371 2.86 1.82 -33.66
CA LEU A 371 3.75 2.97 -33.72
C LEU A 371 5.23 2.62 -34.04
N SER A 372 5.48 1.50 -34.71
CA SER A 372 6.84 0.95 -34.92
C SER A 372 7.82 1.89 -35.62
N ASP A 373 7.33 2.80 -36.47
CA ASP A 373 8.11 3.83 -37.17
C ASP A 373 8.36 5.09 -36.33
N CYS A 374 7.63 5.23 -35.22
CA CYS A 374 7.64 6.43 -34.39
C CYS A 374 8.31 6.21 -33.04
N LEU A 375 8.15 5.03 -32.44
CA LEU A 375 8.44 4.76 -31.04
C LEU A 375 9.04 3.37 -30.84
N VAL A 376 10.09 3.27 -30.06
CA VAL A 376 10.71 2.01 -29.63
C VAL A 376 10.99 2.05 -28.13
N LEU A 377 10.51 1.04 -27.42
CA LEU A 377 10.75 0.83 -25.98
C LEU A 377 11.90 -0.19 -25.80
N ASP A 378 13.01 0.25 -25.23
CA ASP A 378 14.12 -0.64 -24.85
C ASP A 378 13.89 -1.10 -23.41
N LEU A 379 13.57 -2.38 -23.24
CA LEU A 379 13.21 -2.91 -21.93
C LEU A 379 14.44 -3.09 -21.05
N ASP A 380 14.40 -2.51 -19.84
CA ASP A 380 15.49 -2.52 -18.87
C ASP A 380 15.00 -3.02 -17.50
N GLY A 381 15.42 -4.24 -17.13
CA GLY A 381 15.02 -4.86 -15.87
C GLY A 381 16.03 -4.58 -14.76
N VAL A 382 15.66 -3.75 -13.80
CA VAL A 382 16.46 -3.36 -12.64
C VAL A 382 15.82 -3.83 -11.34
N GLU A 383 16.61 -4.24 -10.35
CA GLU A 383 16.12 -4.69 -9.05
C GLU A 383 15.48 -3.51 -8.27
N SER A 384 14.35 -3.76 -7.58
CA SER A 384 13.53 -2.73 -6.91
C SER A 384 14.34 -1.81 -5.99
N THR A 385 15.21 -2.36 -5.14
CA THR A 385 16.01 -1.58 -4.17
C THR A 385 16.93 -0.58 -4.88
N THR A 386 17.47 -0.97 -6.03
CA THR A 386 18.31 -0.08 -6.87
C THR A 386 17.45 1.03 -7.45
N ILE A 387 16.26 0.70 -7.97
CA ILE A 387 15.34 1.71 -8.51
C ILE A 387 15.00 2.75 -7.42
N TYR A 388 14.51 2.32 -6.26
CA TYR A 388 14.11 3.25 -5.19
C TYR A 388 15.26 4.13 -4.69
N ARG A 389 16.47 3.59 -4.61
CA ARG A 389 17.66 4.37 -4.21
C ARG A 389 18.03 5.47 -5.21
N GLN A 390 17.87 5.21 -6.50
CA GLN A 390 18.33 6.10 -7.58
C GLN A 390 17.21 6.94 -8.20
N LEU A 391 15.97 6.73 -7.78
CA LEU A 391 14.79 7.38 -8.35
C LEU A 391 14.90 8.91 -8.26
N GLY A 392 15.18 9.44 -7.07
CA GLY A 392 15.35 10.87 -6.82
C GLY A 392 16.62 11.49 -7.42
N GLU A 393 17.54 10.66 -7.95
CA GLU A 393 18.72 11.13 -8.69
C GLU A 393 18.42 11.37 -10.18
N GLY A 394 17.20 11.02 -10.63
CA GLY A 394 16.80 11.11 -12.04
C GLY A 394 17.53 10.11 -12.94
N ALA A 395 17.82 8.91 -12.43
CA ALA A 395 18.53 7.86 -13.16
C ALA A 395 17.70 7.23 -14.28
N PHE A 396 16.37 7.25 -14.18
CA PHE A 396 15.47 6.50 -15.05
C PHE A 396 14.61 7.45 -15.90
N LYS A 397 14.68 7.31 -17.24
CA LYS A 397 13.85 8.11 -18.16
C LYS A 397 12.37 7.78 -18.07
N ALA A 398 12.05 6.50 -18.02
CA ALA A 398 10.71 5.98 -17.77
C ALA A 398 10.81 4.76 -16.86
N VAL A 399 10.04 4.71 -15.77
CA VAL A 399 10.11 3.62 -14.80
C VAL A 399 8.72 3.20 -14.31
N MET A 400 8.52 1.89 -14.23
CA MET A 400 7.27 1.29 -13.72
C MET A 400 7.33 1.15 -12.20
N LEU A 401 6.28 1.65 -11.53
CA LEU A 401 6.15 1.65 -10.09
C LEU A 401 4.71 1.36 -9.67
N ASP A 402 4.53 1.10 -8.39
CA ASP A 402 3.23 1.05 -7.73
C ASP A 402 3.21 1.97 -6.51
N TRP A 403 2.02 2.32 -6.08
CA TRP A 403 1.82 3.10 -4.88
C TRP A 403 0.53 2.70 -4.16
N ARG A 404 0.62 2.60 -2.85
CA ARG A 404 -0.52 2.47 -1.96
C ARG A 404 -0.43 3.54 -0.89
N GLY A 405 -1.47 4.35 -0.76
CA GLY A 405 -1.51 5.39 0.25
C GLY A 405 -1.40 4.82 1.67
N SER A 406 -0.65 5.49 2.52
CA SER A 406 -0.44 5.10 3.93
C SER A 406 -1.70 5.29 4.78
N TYR A 407 -2.69 5.98 4.26
CA TYR A 407 -3.99 6.21 4.87
C TYR A 407 -5.06 6.45 3.78
N PRO A 408 -6.35 6.25 4.09
CA PRO A 408 -7.42 6.27 3.10
C PRO A 408 -7.88 7.71 2.76
N ASP A 409 -7.05 8.43 2.03
CA ASP A 409 -7.33 9.80 1.59
C ASP A 409 -6.65 10.06 0.23
N PRO A 410 -7.26 10.82 -0.70
CA PRO A 410 -6.64 11.22 -1.97
C PRO A 410 -5.28 11.88 -1.80
N GLU A 411 -5.09 12.65 -0.74
CA GLU A 411 -3.84 13.34 -0.45
C GLU A 411 -2.68 12.37 -0.27
N ALA A 412 -2.91 11.16 0.30
CA ALA A 412 -1.90 10.10 0.43
C ALA A 412 -1.40 9.53 -0.91
N TYR A 413 -2.07 9.87 -2.00
CA TYR A 413 -1.66 9.51 -3.37
C TYR A 413 -1.06 10.69 -4.12
N LEU A 414 -1.66 11.86 -3.97
CA LEU A 414 -1.27 13.04 -4.76
C LEU A 414 -0.02 13.72 -4.20
N THR A 415 0.06 13.91 -2.89
CA THR A 415 1.22 14.62 -2.28
C THR A 415 2.54 13.89 -2.51
N PRO A 416 2.68 12.56 -2.29
CA PRO A 416 3.94 11.86 -2.50
C PRO A 416 4.43 11.82 -3.96
N LEU A 417 3.55 12.08 -4.92
CA LEU A 417 3.89 12.10 -6.33
C LEU A 417 4.07 13.52 -6.88
N LEU A 418 3.37 14.51 -6.34
CA LEU A 418 3.17 15.80 -7.00
C LEU A 418 3.65 17.01 -6.20
N SER A 419 3.85 16.90 -4.87
CA SER A 419 4.23 18.08 -4.08
C SER A 419 5.65 18.53 -4.38
N CYS A 420 5.86 19.83 -4.39
CA CYS A 420 7.12 20.46 -4.69
C CYS A 420 7.31 21.73 -3.85
N THR A 421 8.46 21.85 -3.21
CA THR A 421 8.81 22.99 -2.35
C THR A 421 9.64 24.05 -3.08
N SER A 422 10.39 23.65 -4.10
CA SER A 422 11.20 24.55 -4.93
C SER A 422 10.99 24.23 -6.41
N VAL A 423 10.56 25.23 -7.20
CA VAL A 423 10.16 25.04 -8.60
C VAL A 423 10.92 26.03 -9.49
N GLU A 424 11.47 25.54 -10.61
CA GLU A 424 11.99 26.34 -11.71
C GLU A 424 11.20 26.04 -12.99
N GLY A 425 10.37 27.00 -13.43
CA GLY A 425 9.46 26.79 -14.56
C GLY A 425 8.43 25.67 -14.25
N ASN A 426 8.51 24.56 -14.96
CA ASN A 426 7.70 23.34 -14.74
C ASN A 426 8.51 22.18 -14.12
N ILE A 427 9.71 22.48 -13.61
CA ILE A 427 10.61 21.48 -13.01
C ILE A 427 10.57 21.62 -11.49
N CYS A 428 10.34 20.53 -10.81
CA CYS A 428 10.46 20.43 -9.37
C CYS A 428 11.93 20.18 -9.00
N MET A 429 12.55 21.15 -8.32
CA MET A 429 13.93 21.06 -7.86
C MET A 429 14.06 20.36 -6.52
N GLU A 430 13.09 20.61 -5.62
CA GLU A 430 13.03 20.01 -4.28
C GLU A 430 11.60 19.67 -3.90
N GLY A 431 11.38 18.48 -3.38
CA GLY A 431 10.08 17.96 -2.93
C GLY A 431 9.79 16.55 -3.41
N GLU A 432 8.58 16.07 -3.12
CA GLU A 432 8.20 14.68 -3.37
C GLU A 432 8.19 14.33 -4.87
N ALA A 433 7.83 15.27 -5.75
CA ALA A 433 7.88 15.05 -7.19
C ALA A 433 9.32 14.81 -7.72
N ALA A 434 10.34 15.36 -7.06
CA ALA A 434 11.74 15.05 -7.37
C ALA A 434 12.14 13.69 -6.79
N ILE A 435 11.77 13.39 -5.53
CA ILE A 435 12.03 12.11 -4.85
C ILE A 435 11.38 10.95 -5.61
N SER A 436 10.15 11.14 -6.11
CA SER A 436 9.41 10.15 -6.91
C SER A 436 9.85 10.05 -8.37
N GLY A 437 10.90 10.78 -8.78
CA GLY A 437 11.60 10.66 -10.04
C GLY A 437 10.95 11.36 -11.25
N SER A 438 9.82 12.03 -11.08
CA SER A 438 9.19 12.77 -12.19
C SER A 438 9.82 14.12 -12.41
N PHE A 439 10.25 14.81 -11.36
CA PHE A 439 10.72 16.20 -11.36
C PHE A 439 9.74 17.18 -12.03
N TRP A 440 8.48 16.81 -12.07
CA TRP A 440 7.47 17.60 -12.73
C TRP A 440 6.73 18.51 -11.74
N SER A 441 6.43 19.72 -12.20
CA SER A 441 5.51 20.63 -11.54
C SER A 441 4.70 21.43 -12.57
N ALA A 442 3.66 22.11 -12.11
CA ALA A 442 2.85 22.98 -12.95
C ALA A 442 2.39 24.23 -12.16
N PRO A 443 2.14 25.37 -12.85
CA PRO A 443 1.63 26.56 -12.21
C PRO A 443 0.33 26.28 -11.43
N GLY A 444 0.30 26.64 -10.16
CA GLY A 444 -0.86 26.46 -9.28
C GLY A 444 -1.08 25.05 -8.73
N LEU A 445 -0.28 24.05 -9.11
CA LEU A 445 -0.42 22.67 -8.63
C LEU A 445 -0.22 22.58 -7.10
N GLN A 446 0.89 23.11 -6.59
CA GLN A 446 1.17 23.11 -5.14
C GLN A 446 0.08 23.85 -4.34
N THR A 447 -0.41 24.97 -4.87
CA THR A 447 -1.50 25.73 -4.26
C THR A 447 -2.80 24.92 -4.22
N ALA A 448 -3.10 24.18 -5.30
CA ALA A 448 -4.29 23.34 -5.37
C ALA A 448 -4.21 22.15 -4.39
N LEU A 449 -3.03 21.50 -4.28
CA LEU A 449 -2.77 20.43 -3.31
C LEU A 449 -2.99 20.93 -1.87
N LEU A 450 -2.33 22.02 -1.47
CA LEU A 450 -2.47 22.58 -0.12
C LEU A 450 -3.91 23.02 0.18
N LYS A 451 -4.59 23.61 -0.82
CA LYS A 451 -5.97 24.03 -0.66
C LYS A 451 -6.92 22.85 -0.51
N SER A 452 -6.71 21.75 -1.22
CA SER A 452 -7.54 20.53 -1.11
C SER A 452 -7.53 19.96 0.30
N ASP A 453 -6.43 20.06 1.02
CA ASP A 453 -6.30 19.56 2.40
C ASP A 453 -6.98 20.45 3.45
N THR A 454 -7.38 21.66 3.08
CA THR A 454 -8.11 22.59 3.98
C THR A 454 -9.61 22.67 3.72
N LEU A 455 -10.09 22.06 2.63
CA LEU A 455 -11.48 22.08 2.18
C LEU A 455 -12.21 20.79 2.58
N THR A 456 -13.54 20.85 2.60
CA THR A 456 -14.41 19.69 2.86
C THR A 456 -15.49 19.58 1.78
N GLY A 457 -16.14 18.42 1.68
CA GLY A 457 -17.28 18.18 0.78
C GLY A 457 -16.96 18.47 -0.69
N ASP A 458 -17.92 19.11 -1.38
CA ASP A 458 -17.82 19.39 -2.82
C ASP A 458 -16.68 20.33 -3.19
N ALA A 459 -16.36 21.29 -2.32
CA ALA A 459 -15.25 22.21 -2.55
C ALA A 459 -13.90 21.47 -2.56
N ARG A 460 -13.72 20.49 -1.68
CA ARG A 460 -12.54 19.61 -1.66
C ARG A 460 -12.48 18.77 -2.93
N ARG A 461 -13.59 18.15 -3.30
CA ARG A 461 -13.69 17.34 -4.52
C ARG A 461 -13.28 18.13 -5.76
N THR A 462 -13.82 19.35 -5.94
CA THR A 462 -13.44 20.24 -7.03
C THR A 462 -11.95 20.59 -7.04
N ALA A 463 -11.33 20.80 -5.86
CA ALA A 463 -9.90 21.07 -5.77
C ALA A 463 -9.05 19.86 -6.14
N LEU A 464 -9.46 18.65 -5.73
CA LEU A 464 -8.79 17.40 -6.09
C LEU A 464 -8.93 17.08 -7.58
N ASP A 465 -10.12 17.27 -8.16
CA ASP A 465 -10.35 17.15 -9.61
C ASP A 465 -9.39 18.05 -10.40
N ARG A 466 -9.18 19.27 -9.93
CA ARG A 466 -8.24 20.20 -10.57
C ARG A 466 -6.80 19.67 -10.52
N VAL A 467 -6.36 19.11 -9.40
CA VAL A 467 -5.02 18.51 -9.27
C VAL A 467 -4.86 17.36 -10.25
N ASP A 468 -5.86 16.50 -10.35
CA ASP A 468 -5.84 15.32 -11.23
C ASP A 468 -5.81 15.74 -12.71
N HIS A 469 -6.60 16.75 -13.10
CA HIS A 469 -6.59 17.29 -14.46
C HIS A 469 -5.23 17.93 -14.83
N LEU A 470 -4.65 18.74 -13.94
CA LEU A 470 -3.31 19.30 -14.16
C LEU A 470 -2.27 18.20 -14.34
N SER A 471 -2.36 17.13 -13.55
CA SER A 471 -1.45 16.00 -13.61
C SER A 471 -1.59 15.20 -14.91
N ALA A 472 -2.83 14.99 -15.39
CA ALA A 472 -3.11 14.34 -16.65
C ALA A 472 -2.61 15.17 -17.85
N ASP A 473 -2.81 16.52 -17.80
CA ASP A 473 -2.28 17.43 -18.82
C ASP A 473 -0.75 17.43 -18.87
N GLY A 474 -0.11 17.34 -17.72
CA GLY A 474 1.34 17.22 -17.61
C GLY A 474 1.89 15.88 -18.05
N ALA A 475 1.12 14.80 -17.86
CA ALA A 475 1.43 13.42 -18.17
C ALA A 475 2.83 12.93 -17.69
N ALA A 476 3.29 13.48 -16.57
CA ALA A 476 4.56 13.04 -15.95
C ALA A 476 4.41 11.66 -15.28
N TYR A 477 3.18 11.27 -15.00
CA TYR A 477 2.78 9.94 -14.55
C TYR A 477 1.75 9.37 -15.52
N ILE A 478 1.80 8.08 -15.77
CA ILE A 478 0.82 7.36 -16.58
C ILE A 478 0.20 6.27 -15.71
N PRO A 479 -1.00 6.47 -15.14
CA PRO A 479 -1.70 5.42 -14.42
C PRO A 479 -2.01 4.25 -15.35
N VAL A 480 -1.86 3.03 -14.87
CA VAL A 480 -2.03 1.80 -15.65
C VAL A 480 -3.17 0.96 -15.10
N TRP A 481 -3.07 0.54 -13.86
CA TRP A 481 -4.04 -0.34 -13.20
C TRP A 481 -4.30 0.00 -11.73
N LEU A 482 -5.41 -0.53 -11.25
CA LEU A 482 -5.81 -0.54 -9.86
C LEU A 482 -5.86 -1.99 -9.37
N ASP A 483 -5.10 -2.31 -8.33
CA ASP A 483 -5.05 -3.63 -7.73
C ASP A 483 -5.75 -3.69 -6.36
N SER A 484 -6.21 -4.89 -6.01
CA SER A 484 -6.87 -5.21 -4.75
C SER A 484 -6.11 -6.31 -4.02
N PRO A 485 -5.91 -6.21 -2.69
CA PRO A 485 -5.40 -7.32 -1.92
C PRO A 485 -6.38 -8.49 -1.99
N ARG A 486 -5.86 -9.70 -2.09
CA ARG A 486 -6.63 -10.93 -2.13
C ARG A 486 -6.13 -11.90 -1.06
N ALA A 487 -7.04 -12.72 -0.57
CA ALA A 487 -6.72 -13.83 0.31
C ALA A 487 -7.48 -15.07 -0.16
N TRP A 488 -6.80 -16.20 -0.17
CA TRP A 488 -7.39 -17.51 -0.46
C TRP A 488 -7.28 -18.39 0.77
N ALA A 489 -8.37 -19.04 1.15
CA ALA A 489 -8.44 -19.88 2.32
C ALA A 489 -9.02 -21.25 2.00
N GLN A 490 -8.59 -22.27 2.77
CA GLN A 490 -9.20 -23.60 2.77
C GLN A 490 -10.69 -23.49 3.19
N LEU A 491 -11.54 -24.37 2.65
CA LEU A 491 -12.97 -24.43 3.01
C LEU A 491 -13.23 -24.81 4.49
N THR A 492 -12.20 -25.24 5.19
CA THR A 492 -12.25 -25.49 6.64
C THR A 492 -12.27 -24.22 7.48
N LEU A 493 -11.97 -23.07 6.88
CA LEU A 493 -12.11 -21.75 7.50
C LEU A 493 -13.37 -21.05 7.01
N ASN A 494 -13.88 -20.12 7.81
CA ASN A 494 -14.85 -19.14 7.32
C ASN A 494 -14.20 -18.26 6.22
N PRO A 495 -14.98 -17.67 5.29
CA PRO A 495 -14.43 -16.74 4.30
C PRO A 495 -13.68 -15.59 4.98
N PRO A 496 -12.39 -15.36 4.63
CA PRO A 496 -11.61 -14.27 5.20
C PRO A 496 -12.21 -12.90 4.85
N ARG A 497 -11.96 -11.88 5.68
CA ARG A 497 -12.51 -10.54 5.46
C ARG A 497 -11.41 -9.50 5.59
N PHE A 498 -11.46 -8.48 4.71
CA PHE A 498 -10.63 -7.29 4.80
C PHE A 498 -11.41 -6.12 5.42
N ASP A 499 -10.72 -5.26 6.14
CA ASP A 499 -11.26 -3.96 6.55
C ASP A 499 -11.22 -2.95 5.37
N GLY A 500 -11.63 -1.70 5.62
CA GLY A 500 -11.63 -0.65 4.60
C GLY A 500 -10.24 -0.20 4.17
N SER A 501 -9.21 -0.43 4.98
CA SER A 501 -7.81 -0.14 4.65
C SER A 501 -7.11 -1.30 3.94
N GLY A 502 -7.80 -2.43 3.74
CA GLY A 502 -7.27 -3.62 3.09
C GLY A 502 -6.36 -4.47 3.99
N GLN A 503 -6.49 -4.34 5.31
CA GLN A 503 -5.91 -5.28 6.25
C GLN A 503 -6.84 -6.48 6.43
N LEU A 504 -6.29 -7.68 6.44
CA LEU A 504 -7.05 -8.90 6.70
C LEU A 504 -7.41 -8.97 8.19
N MET A 505 -8.68 -9.22 8.49
CA MET A 505 -9.21 -9.28 9.85
C MET A 505 -8.92 -10.65 10.49
N LEU A 506 -7.65 -10.87 10.86
CA LEU A 506 -7.13 -12.17 11.34
C LEU A 506 -7.86 -12.68 12.60
N ALA A 507 -8.36 -11.78 13.45
CA ALA A 507 -9.12 -12.14 14.66
C ALA A 507 -10.50 -12.74 14.37
N GLU A 508 -11.06 -12.51 13.17
CA GLU A 508 -12.35 -13.03 12.73
C GLU A 508 -12.26 -14.41 12.06
N LEU A 509 -11.05 -14.90 11.78
CA LEU A 509 -10.86 -16.23 11.19
C LEU A 509 -11.27 -17.31 12.17
N GLU A 510 -12.05 -18.27 11.69
CA GLU A 510 -12.63 -19.37 12.48
C GLU A 510 -12.65 -20.67 11.64
N ARG A 511 -12.45 -21.84 12.31
CA ARG A 511 -12.57 -23.17 11.70
C ARG A 511 -13.96 -23.75 11.89
#